data_d53d6e4f1eec1385e8903a3c6549e5ce
#
_entry.id   d53d6e4f1eec1385e8903a3c6549e5ce
#
_cell.length_a   1.000
_cell.length_b   1.000
_cell.length_c   1.000
_cell.angle_alpha   90.00
_cell.angle_beta   90.00
_cell.angle_gamma   90.00
#
_symmetry.space_group_name_H-M   'P 1'
#
loop_
_entity.id
_entity.type
_entity.pdbx_description
1 polymer ?
#
loop_
_entity_poly.entity_id
_entity_poly.type
_entity_poly.pdbx_seq_one_letter_code
_entity_poly.pdbx_strand_id
1 'polypeptide(L)'
;MVFSPIQPLIIKGRQLLPIVQGGMGVGVSAHRLAGSVAQQNAVGTIASVDLRRLHPDLMEQTGRSRDKQAINEANLVALDREVRAAKELPGGNGIIAVNVMRAVTEYADLVRQACKS
;
A
#
# COMPACT_ATOMS: atom_id res chain seq x y z
N MET A 1 -0.57 9.58 32.44
CA MET A 1 -0.50 8.49 31.48
C MET A 1 -1.89 7.97 31.15
N VAL A 2 -2.17 7.79 29.90
CA VAL A 2 -3.47 7.28 29.48
C VAL A 2 -3.33 5.79 29.18
N PHE A 3 -4.15 5.01 29.82
CA PHE A 3 -4.27 3.60 29.50
C PHE A 3 -5.50 3.43 28.61
N SER A 4 -5.27 2.97 27.41
CA SER A 4 -6.37 2.68 26.52
C SER A 4 -7.05 1.40 26.99
N PRO A 5 -8.39 1.39 27.15
CA PRO A 5 -9.12 0.17 27.38
C PRO A 5 -9.23 -0.70 26.11
N ILE A 6 -8.75 -0.18 24.99
CA ILE A 6 -8.82 -0.88 23.71
C ILE A 6 -7.73 -1.96 23.68
N GLN A 7 -8.16 -3.17 23.35
CA GLN A 7 -7.24 -4.30 23.21
C GLN A 7 -6.28 -4.09 22.05
N PRO A 8 -5.04 -4.59 22.15
CA PRO A 8 -4.14 -4.61 21.01
C PRO A 8 -4.75 -5.36 19.84
N LEU A 9 -4.41 -4.93 18.64
CA LEU A 9 -4.79 -5.63 17.43
C LEU A 9 -3.81 -6.78 17.20
N ILE A 10 -4.30 -7.98 16.95
CA ILE A 10 -3.45 -9.13 16.67
C ILE A 10 -3.69 -9.60 15.26
N ILE A 11 -2.63 -9.54 14.42
CA ILE A 11 -2.66 -10.01 13.04
C ILE A 11 -1.45 -10.93 12.83
N LYS A 12 -1.68 -12.12 12.35
CA LYS A 12 -0.63 -13.12 12.11
C LYS A 12 0.28 -13.34 13.32
N GLY A 13 -0.30 -13.34 14.51
CA GLY A 13 0.44 -13.50 15.75
C GLY A 13 1.22 -12.27 16.22
N ARG A 14 1.17 -11.16 15.49
CA ARG A 14 1.81 -9.91 15.90
C ARG A 14 0.85 -9.06 16.72
N GLN A 15 1.35 -8.56 17.83
CA GLN A 15 0.62 -7.62 18.68
C GLN A 15 0.90 -6.20 18.22
N LEU A 16 -0.13 -5.52 17.77
CA LEU A 16 -0.04 -4.20 17.14
C LEU A 16 -0.82 -3.19 17.96
N LEU A 17 -0.45 -1.90 17.83
CA LEU A 17 -1.33 -0.84 18.27
C LEU A 17 -2.66 -0.94 17.53
N PRO A 18 -3.80 -0.69 18.20
CA PRO A 18 -5.11 -0.80 17.58
C PRO A 18 -5.41 0.39 16.66
N ILE A 19 -4.51 0.64 15.73
CA ILE A 19 -4.56 1.74 14.77
C ILE A 19 -4.33 1.19 13.38
N VAL A 20 -5.27 1.46 12.49
CA VAL A 20 -5.16 1.14 11.07
C VAL A 20 -5.29 2.44 10.30
N GLN A 21 -4.23 2.82 9.62
CA GLN A 21 -4.27 3.99 8.75
C GLN A 21 -4.99 3.59 7.46
N GLY A 22 -6.02 4.32 7.09
CA GLY A 22 -6.84 4.05 5.92
C GLY A 22 -6.13 4.41 4.62
N GLY A 23 -6.43 3.67 3.56
CA GLY A 23 -5.89 3.95 2.23
C GLY A 23 -6.45 5.24 1.65
N MET A 24 -5.58 6.08 1.13
CA MET A 24 -5.94 7.33 0.47
C MET A 24 -5.24 7.42 -0.89
N GLY A 25 -6.03 7.41 -1.95
CA GLY A 25 -5.54 7.56 -3.32
C GLY A 25 -5.68 9.02 -3.79
N VAL A 26 -5.02 9.39 -4.85
CA VAL A 26 -3.95 8.68 -5.56
C VAL A 26 -2.63 9.18 -5.02
N GLY A 27 -1.76 8.25 -4.60
CA GLY A 27 -0.41 8.61 -4.16
C GLY A 27 -0.29 9.22 -2.78
N VAL A 28 -1.39 9.48 -2.06
CA VAL A 28 -1.35 10.04 -0.71
C VAL A 28 -0.84 8.99 0.26
N SER A 29 -1.47 7.82 0.32
CA SER A 29 -0.96 6.73 1.12
C SER A 29 -0.17 5.75 0.24
N ALA A 30 1.11 6.00 0.16
CA ALA A 30 2.10 5.19 -0.53
C ALA A 30 3.14 4.72 0.48
N HIS A 31 4.33 4.35 0.02
CA HIS A 31 5.32 3.70 0.90
C HIS A 31 5.73 4.56 2.10
N ARG A 32 5.85 5.88 1.96
CA ARG A 32 6.31 6.73 3.05
C ARG A 32 5.32 6.76 4.20
N LEU A 33 4.06 7.06 3.92
CA LEU A 33 3.04 7.10 4.96
C LEU A 33 2.81 5.72 5.55
N ALA A 34 2.53 4.73 4.71
CA ALA A 34 2.25 3.38 5.18
C ALA A 34 3.43 2.78 5.95
N GLY A 35 4.65 2.96 5.44
CA GLY A 35 5.85 2.47 6.12
C GLY A 35 6.10 3.18 7.44
N SER A 36 5.88 4.48 7.50
CA SER A 36 6.04 5.24 8.75
C SER A 36 5.04 4.82 9.82
N VAL A 37 3.81 4.52 9.43
CA VAL A 37 2.80 3.99 10.36
C VAL A 37 3.22 2.61 10.86
N ALA A 38 3.70 1.74 9.97
CA ALA A 38 4.17 0.42 10.34
C ALA A 38 5.38 0.48 11.28
N GLN A 39 6.26 1.48 11.13
CA GLN A 39 7.37 1.69 12.06
C GLN A 39 6.90 1.96 13.48
N GLN A 40 5.70 2.45 13.67
CA GLN A 40 5.10 2.71 14.97
C GLN A 40 4.30 1.51 15.51
N ASN A 41 4.50 0.33 14.95
CA ASN A 41 3.82 -0.90 15.35
C ASN A 41 2.30 -0.88 15.12
N ALA A 42 1.88 -0.19 14.07
CA ALA A 42 0.48 -0.11 13.64
C ALA A 42 0.33 -0.67 12.23
N VAL A 43 -0.86 -0.62 11.68
CA VAL A 43 -1.12 -1.06 10.30
C VAL A 43 -1.07 0.15 9.36
N GLY A 44 -0.07 0.17 8.48
CA GLY A 44 0.03 1.15 7.42
C GLY A 44 -0.56 0.61 6.13
N THR A 45 -1.40 1.40 5.47
CA THR A 45 -2.13 0.94 4.29
C THR A 45 -1.74 1.73 3.05
N ILE A 46 -1.39 1.00 2.00
CA ILE A 46 -1.13 1.57 0.67
C ILE A 46 -2.42 1.52 -0.13
N ALA A 47 -2.81 2.66 -0.71
CA ALA A 47 -3.91 2.69 -1.68
C ALA A 47 -3.37 2.32 -3.05
N SER A 48 -3.88 1.23 -3.62
CA SER A 48 -3.34 0.65 -4.84
C SER A 48 -3.73 1.38 -6.14
N VAL A 49 -4.60 2.37 -6.06
CA VAL A 49 -5.15 3.03 -7.25
C VAL A 49 -4.10 3.90 -7.94
N ASP A 50 -3.89 3.62 -9.20
CA ASP A 50 -3.08 4.41 -10.14
C ASP A 50 -1.69 4.84 -9.61
N LEU A 51 -1.02 3.95 -8.93
CA LEU A 51 0.29 4.22 -8.32
C LEU A 51 1.40 4.52 -9.32
N ARG A 52 1.23 4.15 -10.61
CA ARG A 52 2.19 4.51 -11.65
C ARG A 52 2.49 6.00 -11.68
N ARG A 53 1.56 6.84 -11.20
CA ARG A 53 1.72 8.31 -11.17
C ARG A 53 2.85 8.77 -10.26
N LEU A 54 3.26 7.94 -9.31
CA LEU A 54 4.40 8.24 -8.43
C LEU A 54 5.76 7.86 -9.05
N HIS A 55 5.75 7.20 -10.19
CA HIS A 55 6.96 6.67 -10.82
C HIS A 55 7.16 7.30 -12.20
N PRO A 56 8.07 8.28 -12.32
CA PRO A 56 8.27 9.02 -13.57
C PRO A 56 8.55 8.13 -14.79
N ASP A 57 9.30 7.04 -14.61
CA ASP A 57 9.60 6.10 -15.70
C ASP A 57 8.34 5.43 -16.23
N LEU A 58 7.43 5.06 -15.33
CA LEU A 58 6.17 4.42 -15.71
C LEU A 58 5.23 5.44 -16.38
N MET A 59 5.23 6.66 -15.93
CA MET A 59 4.43 7.73 -16.54
C MET A 59 4.97 8.12 -17.91
N GLU A 60 6.28 8.08 -18.11
CA GLU A 60 6.86 8.30 -19.42
C GLU A 60 6.36 7.30 -20.45
N GLN A 61 6.26 6.03 -20.03
CA GLN A 61 5.78 4.95 -20.88
C GLN A 61 4.27 4.96 -21.12
N THR A 62 3.48 5.37 -20.12
CA THR A 62 2.02 5.18 -20.14
C THR A 62 1.20 6.45 -19.99
N GLY A 63 1.81 7.59 -19.71
CA GLY A 63 1.08 8.82 -19.37
C GLY A 63 0.15 9.32 -20.48
N ARG A 64 0.47 9.05 -21.74
CA ARG A 64 -0.33 9.41 -22.91
C ARG A 64 -0.99 8.18 -23.56
N SER A 65 -0.81 7.01 -22.99
CA SER A 65 -1.35 5.78 -23.54
C SER A 65 -2.84 5.65 -23.24
N ARG A 66 -3.57 5.08 -24.19
CA ARG A 66 -4.95 4.64 -24.01
C ARG A 66 -5.05 3.13 -23.90
N ASP A 67 -3.91 2.45 -23.94
CA ASP A 67 -3.85 1.00 -23.79
C ASP A 67 -4.04 0.63 -22.33
N LYS A 68 -5.21 0.11 -22.00
CA LYS A 68 -5.57 -0.27 -20.64
C LYS A 68 -4.65 -1.36 -20.09
N GLN A 69 -4.20 -2.28 -20.94
CA GLN A 69 -3.30 -3.34 -20.51
C GLN A 69 -1.93 -2.79 -20.10
N ALA A 70 -1.37 -1.88 -20.89
CA ALA A 70 -0.09 -1.24 -20.59
C ALA A 70 -0.19 -0.42 -19.28
N ILE A 71 -1.28 0.30 -19.09
CA ILE A 71 -1.53 1.07 -17.87
C ILE A 71 -1.65 0.13 -16.67
N ASN A 72 -2.38 -0.96 -16.81
CA ASN A 72 -2.53 -1.94 -15.73
C ASN A 72 -1.19 -2.56 -15.34
N GLU A 73 -0.39 -2.98 -16.32
CA GLU A 73 0.94 -3.54 -16.05
C GLU A 73 1.84 -2.54 -15.33
N ALA A 74 1.81 -1.27 -15.73
CA ALA A 74 2.57 -0.22 -15.05
C ALA A 74 2.10 -0.06 -13.59
N ASN A 75 0.80 -0.11 -13.35
CA ASN A 75 0.27 -0.02 -11.99
C ASN A 75 0.67 -1.23 -11.13
N LEU A 76 0.76 -2.42 -11.71
CA LEU A 76 1.23 -3.60 -10.98
C LEU A 76 2.70 -3.46 -10.59
N VAL A 77 3.54 -2.96 -11.49
CA VAL A 77 4.95 -2.67 -11.18
C VAL A 77 5.05 -1.61 -10.09
N ALA A 78 4.26 -0.56 -10.18
CA ALA A 78 4.26 0.50 -9.18
C ALA A 78 3.83 -0.03 -7.80
N LEU A 79 2.80 -0.85 -7.75
CA LEU A 79 2.34 -1.46 -6.50
C LEU A 79 3.45 -2.31 -5.86
N ASP A 80 4.11 -3.14 -6.64
CA ASP A 80 5.23 -3.94 -6.15
C ASP A 80 6.33 -3.06 -5.56
N ARG A 81 6.71 -2.00 -6.26
CA ARG A 81 7.74 -1.05 -5.79
C ARG A 81 7.33 -0.41 -4.47
N GLU A 82 6.09 0.04 -4.36
CA GLU A 82 5.61 0.73 -3.16
C GLU A 82 5.50 -0.20 -1.96
N VAL A 83 5.01 -1.41 -2.15
CA VAL A 83 4.94 -2.38 -1.04
C VAL A 83 6.34 -2.76 -0.56
N ARG A 84 7.27 -3.02 -1.47
CA ARG A 84 8.65 -3.36 -1.10
C ARG A 84 9.34 -2.20 -0.40
N ALA A 85 9.18 -0.99 -0.90
CA ALA A 85 9.75 0.20 -0.29
C ALA A 85 9.21 0.43 1.13
N ALA A 86 7.91 0.22 1.34
CA ALA A 86 7.31 0.34 2.67
C ALA A 86 7.87 -0.69 3.64
N LYS A 87 8.07 -1.92 3.19
CA LYS A 87 8.63 -2.99 4.02
C LYS A 87 10.11 -2.80 4.34
N GLU A 88 10.83 -2.09 3.49
CA GLU A 88 12.25 -1.82 3.66
C GLU A 88 12.56 -0.69 4.64
N LEU A 89 11.56 0.10 5.06
CA LEU A 89 11.79 1.14 6.04
C LEU A 89 12.25 0.53 7.36
N PRO A 90 13.35 1.05 7.93
CA PRO A 90 13.97 0.44 9.11
C PRO A 90 13.09 0.59 10.35
N GLY A 91 13.13 -0.44 11.20
CA GLY A 91 12.46 -0.46 12.49
C GLY A 91 10.98 -0.81 12.42
N GLY A 92 10.41 -1.03 13.61
CA GLY A 92 9.00 -1.32 13.75
C GLY A 92 8.63 -2.77 13.47
N ASN A 93 7.51 -3.17 14.04
CA ASN A 93 6.92 -4.49 13.86
C ASN A 93 5.51 -4.42 13.28
N GLY A 94 5.18 -3.31 12.67
CA GLY A 94 3.88 -3.10 12.09
C GLY A 94 3.66 -3.92 10.83
N ILE A 95 2.50 -3.76 10.26
CA ILE A 95 2.08 -4.50 9.08
C ILE A 95 1.76 -3.51 7.96
N ILE A 96 2.14 -3.88 6.74
CA ILE A 96 1.75 -3.16 5.54
C ILE A 96 0.52 -3.86 4.96
N ALA A 97 -0.55 -3.09 4.81
CA ALA A 97 -1.77 -3.51 4.15
C ALA A 97 -1.91 -2.81 2.80
N VAL A 98 -2.70 -3.38 1.93
CA VAL A 98 -3.02 -2.77 0.64
C VAL A 98 -4.52 -2.66 0.52
N ASN A 99 -4.99 -1.46 0.21
CA ASN A 99 -6.39 -1.20 -0.07
C ASN A 99 -6.63 -1.37 -1.58
N VAL A 100 -7.57 -2.22 -1.95
CA VAL A 100 -7.97 -2.42 -3.34
C VAL A 100 -9.46 -2.16 -3.48
N MET A 101 -9.81 -1.21 -4.35
CA MET A 101 -11.22 -0.90 -4.60
C MET A 101 -11.82 -1.92 -5.56
N ARG A 102 -12.92 -2.54 -5.17
CA ARG A 102 -13.64 -3.49 -6.00
C ARG A 102 -14.16 -2.86 -7.31
N ALA A 103 -14.46 -1.57 -7.28
CA ALA A 103 -14.96 -0.84 -8.44
C ALA A 103 -13.93 -0.67 -9.56
N VAL A 104 -12.64 -0.84 -9.26
CA VAL A 104 -11.58 -0.78 -10.26
C VAL A 104 -11.61 -2.05 -11.10
N THR A 105 -11.53 -1.91 -12.43
CA THR A 105 -11.63 -3.04 -13.35
C THR A 105 -10.55 -4.11 -13.09
N GLU A 106 -9.35 -3.67 -12.76
CA GLU A 106 -8.17 -4.52 -12.55
C GLU A 106 -8.00 -4.99 -11.09
N TYR A 107 -9.07 -4.95 -10.28
CA TYR A 107 -8.97 -5.25 -8.85
C TYR A 107 -8.35 -6.63 -8.56
N ALA A 108 -8.68 -7.63 -9.36
CA ALA A 108 -8.16 -8.99 -9.15
C ALA A 108 -6.65 -9.06 -9.35
N ASP A 109 -6.13 -8.37 -10.36
CA ASP A 109 -4.70 -8.31 -10.62
C ASP A 109 -3.97 -7.57 -9.51
N LEU A 110 -4.56 -6.48 -9.01
CA LEU A 110 -3.99 -5.72 -7.88
C LEU A 110 -3.91 -6.58 -6.61
N VAL A 111 -4.96 -7.36 -6.33
CA VAL A 111 -4.94 -8.27 -5.18
C VAL A 111 -3.85 -9.32 -5.32
N ARG A 112 -3.73 -9.93 -6.49
CA ARG A 112 -2.68 -10.94 -6.73
C ARG A 112 -1.30 -10.34 -6.57
N GLN A 113 -1.06 -9.14 -7.10
CA GLN A 113 0.23 -8.49 -6.99
C GLN A 113 0.55 -8.12 -5.54
N ALA A 114 -0.41 -7.60 -4.80
CA ALA A 114 -0.23 -7.28 -3.39
C ALA A 114 0.21 -8.51 -2.58
N CYS A 115 -0.37 -9.67 -2.88
CA CYS A 115 0.00 -10.92 -2.21
C CYS A 115 1.39 -11.42 -2.57
N LYS A 116 1.88 -11.09 -3.75
CA LYS A 116 3.25 -11.45 -4.18
C LYS A 116 4.32 -10.52 -3.61
N SER A 117 3.95 -9.29 -3.39
CA SER A 117 4.88 -8.27 -2.90
C SER A 117 5.08 -8.38 -1.40
#